data_9992ea4fc6830a7f1499113b9f2674a6
#
_entry.id   9992ea4fc6830a7f1499113b9f2674a6
#
_cell.length_a   1.000
_cell.length_b   1.000
_cell.length_c   1.000
_cell.angle_alpha   90.00
_cell.angle_beta   90.00
_cell.angle_gamma   90.00
#
_symmetry.space_group_name_H-M   'P 1'
#
loop_
_entity.id
_entity.type
_entity.pdbx_description
1 polymer ?
#
loop_
_entity_poly.entity_id
_entity_poly.type
_entity_poly.pdbx_seq_one_letter_code
_entity_poly.pdbx_strand_id
1 'polypeptide(L)'
;SNINPTACEMFGCGADDSFPDVDNGKCRWINLDLPDIIEARKSLFPLREREKNAPYSAFDTSWFDEVETSPEDGLFVISGGVLMYFDDETVKGLFTALAARFPGGGICFDAENQAGTDKSNKVLEKSGNTNKCLLVVDDAEKKFRPWSENFGTITTFDKLPDYVNKAKSIPF
;
A
#
# COMPACT_ATOMS: atom_id res chain seq x y z
N SER A 1 3.14 5.67 -22.89
CA SER A 1 3.99 4.56 -22.46
C SER A 1 3.08 3.45 -21.95
N ASN A 2 3.15 2.29 -22.60
CA ASN A 2 2.44 1.11 -22.14
C ASN A 2 3.21 0.58 -20.92
N ILE A 3 2.92 1.12 -19.77
CA ILE A 3 3.33 0.50 -18.51
C ILE A 3 2.50 -0.78 -18.41
N ASN A 4 3.15 -1.92 -18.43
CA ASN A 4 2.53 -3.20 -18.11
C ASN A 4 3.01 -3.62 -16.70
N PRO A 5 2.61 -2.89 -15.66
CA PRO A 5 3.18 -3.08 -14.35
C PRO A 5 2.68 -4.37 -13.71
N THR A 6 3.57 -5.06 -13.03
CA THR A 6 3.14 -5.92 -11.94
C THR A 6 2.66 -4.99 -10.83
N ALA A 7 1.39 -5.03 -10.48
CA ALA A 7 0.89 -4.34 -9.32
C ALA A 7 1.11 -5.24 -8.10
N CYS A 8 1.64 -4.67 -7.03
CA CYS A 8 1.74 -5.30 -5.73
C CYS A 8 0.80 -4.58 -4.78
N GLU A 9 -0.05 -5.32 -4.12
CA GLU A 9 -0.99 -4.81 -3.13
C GLU A 9 -0.53 -5.24 -1.74
N MET A 10 -0.45 -4.28 -0.82
CA MET A 10 -0.07 -4.51 0.56
C MET A 10 -1.25 -4.19 1.48
N PHE A 11 -1.70 -5.16 2.27
CA PHE A 11 -2.81 -4.99 3.21
C PHE A 11 -2.40 -5.20 4.65
N GLY A 12 -2.90 -4.35 5.53
CA GLY A 12 -2.74 -4.53 6.97
C GLY A 12 -3.65 -5.60 7.57
N CYS A 13 -4.72 -6.01 6.88
CA CYS A 13 -5.68 -6.99 7.37
C CYS A 13 -6.05 -8.08 6.35
N GLY A 14 -5.30 -8.25 5.30
CA GLY A 14 -5.17 -9.41 4.42
C GLY A 14 -6.41 -10.03 3.76
N ALA A 15 -7.59 -9.54 4.02
CA ALA A 15 -8.83 -10.11 3.51
C ALA A 15 -9.51 -9.20 2.46
N ASP A 16 -8.74 -8.41 1.73
CA ASP A 16 -9.26 -7.58 0.66
C ASP A 16 -9.05 -8.24 -0.71
N ASP A 17 -9.98 -8.05 -1.62
CA ASP A 17 -10.00 -8.61 -2.96
C ASP A 17 -10.18 -7.49 -4.00
N SER A 18 -9.24 -6.54 -4.02
CA SER A 18 -9.29 -5.37 -4.91
C SER A 18 -8.89 -5.68 -6.35
N PHE A 19 -8.21 -6.80 -6.62
CA PHE A 19 -7.72 -7.11 -7.97
C PHE A 19 -8.82 -7.08 -9.04
N PRO A 20 -10.02 -7.67 -8.85
CA PRO A 20 -11.08 -7.63 -9.87
C PRO A 20 -11.52 -6.23 -10.25
N ASP A 21 -11.48 -5.29 -9.31
CA ASP A 21 -11.95 -3.92 -9.52
C ASP A 21 -10.96 -3.07 -10.35
N VAL A 22 -9.68 -3.47 -10.37
CA VAL A 22 -8.59 -2.75 -11.05
C VAL A 22 -7.97 -3.54 -12.20
N ASP A 23 -8.40 -4.78 -12.42
CA ASP A 23 -7.85 -5.64 -13.48
C ASP A 23 -8.14 -5.08 -14.88
N ASN A 24 -7.10 -4.69 -15.57
CA ASN A 24 -7.15 -4.21 -16.95
C ASN A 24 -6.91 -5.32 -18.00
N GLY A 25 -6.92 -6.59 -17.59
CA GLY A 25 -6.65 -7.74 -18.46
C GLY A 25 -5.17 -7.98 -18.79
N LYS A 26 -4.25 -7.15 -18.26
CA LYS A 26 -2.81 -7.20 -18.58
C LYS A 26 -1.92 -7.22 -17.34
N CYS A 27 -2.32 -6.55 -16.27
CA CYS A 27 -1.54 -6.50 -15.04
C CYS A 27 -1.42 -7.88 -14.40
N ARG A 28 -0.24 -8.17 -13.88
CA ARG A 28 -0.05 -9.22 -12.88
C ARG A 28 -0.23 -8.59 -11.50
N TRP A 29 -0.78 -9.35 -10.59
CA TRP A 29 -1.11 -8.89 -9.26
C TRP A 29 -0.46 -9.76 -8.19
N ILE A 30 0.13 -9.13 -7.19
CA ILE A 30 0.73 -9.81 -6.05
C ILE A 30 0.04 -9.32 -4.78
N ASN A 31 -0.63 -10.24 -4.08
CA ASN A 31 -1.15 -9.98 -2.74
C ASN A 31 -0.02 -10.21 -1.74
N LEU A 32 0.43 -9.15 -1.10
CA LEU A 32 1.52 -9.19 -0.13
C LEU A 32 0.97 -8.94 1.26
N ASP A 33 1.14 -9.91 2.15
CA ASP A 33 0.82 -9.76 3.58
C ASP A 33 1.58 -10.80 4.40
N LEU A 34 1.43 -10.74 5.72
CA LEU A 34 2.04 -11.71 6.64
C LEU A 34 1.57 -13.14 6.34
N PRO A 35 2.40 -14.16 6.63
CA PRO A 35 2.10 -15.55 6.26
C PRO A 35 0.75 -16.07 6.76
N ASP A 36 0.36 -15.72 7.99
CA ASP A 36 -0.92 -16.12 8.59
C ASP A 36 -2.12 -15.47 7.90
N ILE A 37 -1.97 -14.22 7.47
CA ILE A 37 -3.00 -13.50 6.72
C ILE A 37 -3.15 -14.07 5.32
N ILE A 38 -2.04 -14.35 4.64
CA ILE A 38 -2.07 -15.02 3.32
C ILE A 38 -2.70 -16.41 3.42
N GLU A 39 -2.46 -17.14 4.49
CA GLU A 39 -3.10 -18.44 4.69
C GLU A 39 -4.62 -18.32 4.87
N ALA A 40 -5.07 -17.33 5.66
CA ALA A 40 -6.49 -17.01 5.78
C ALA A 40 -7.10 -16.61 4.43
N ARG A 41 -6.39 -15.76 3.66
CA ARG A 41 -6.81 -15.32 2.31
C ARG A 41 -7.09 -16.51 1.38
N LYS A 42 -6.23 -17.50 1.35
CA LYS A 42 -6.38 -18.69 0.49
C LYS A 42 -7.70 -19.42 0.71
N SER A 43 -8.24 -19.40 1.93
CA SER A 43 -9.51 -20.02 2.26
C SER A 43 -10.73 -19.19 1.84
N LEU A 44 -10.56 -17.88 1.63
CA LEU A 44 -11.64 -16.93 1.34
C LEU A 44 -11.71 -16.59 -0.16
N PHE A 45 -10.54 -16.46 -0.81
CA PHE A 45 -10.43 -15.97 -2.18
C PHE A 45 -9.59 -16.93 -3.04
N PRO A 46 -10.18 -17.56 -4.06
CA PRO A 46 -9.41 -18.36 -5.02
C PRO A 46 -8.51 -17.44 -5.85
N LEU A 47 -7.28 -17.88 -6.09
CA LEU A 47 -6.35 -17.17 -6.99
C LEU A 47 -6.88 -17.16 -8.42
N ARG A 48 -6.72 -16.04 -9.10
CA ARG A 48 -6.99 -15.86 -10.52
C ARG A 48 -5.72 -16.07 -11.35
N GLU A 49 -5.86 -16.19 -12.66
CA GLU A 49 -4.76 -16.51 -13.60
C GLU A 49 -3.53 -15.58 -13.47
N ARG A 50 -3.77 -14.28 -13.21
CA ARG A 50 -2.68 -13.28 -13.10
C ARG A 50 -2.41 -12.84 -11.68
N GLU A 51 -2.87 -13.60 -10.70
CA GLU A 51 -2.80 -13.28 -9.28
C GLU A 51 -1.85 -14.24 -8.56
N LYS A 52 -1.05 -13.72 -7.64
CA LYS A 52 -0.10 -14.47 -6.82
C LYS A 52 -0.17 -14.00 -5.37
N ASN A 53 0.01 -14.90 -4.44
CA ASN A 53 0.15 -14.58 -3.02
C ASN A 53 1.63 -14.60 -2.61
N ALA A 54 2.07 -13.59 -1.88
CA ALA A 54 3.42 -13.43 -1.36
C ALA A 54 3.37 -13.28 0.17
N PRO A 55 3.72 -14.34 0.93
CA PRO A 55 3.61 -14.37 2.39
C PRO A 55 4.83 -13.72 3.05
N TYR A 56 4.98 -12.41 2.96
CA TYR A 56 6.10 -11.64 3.51
C TYR A 56 5.60 -10.43 4.29
N SER A 57 6.41 -9.95 5.21
CA SER A 57 6.25 -8.59 5.71
C SER A 57 6.52 -7.59 4.58
N ALA A 58 5.76 -6.51 4.50
CA ALA A 58 6.00 -5.43 3.52
C ALA A 58 7.42 -4.85 3.61
N PHE A 59 8.04 -4.92 4.78
CA PHE A 59 9.39 -4.39 5.07
C PHE A 59 10.52 -5.41 4.89
N ASP A 60 10.19 -6.67 4.60
CA ASP A 60 11.15 -7.68 4.20
C ASP A 60 11.33 -7.63 2.67
N THR A 61 12.40 -6.98 2.23
CA THR A 61 12.65 -6.75 0.80
C THR A 61 12.89 -8.02 -0.03
N SER A 62 12.96 -9.19 0.59
CA SER A 62 13.07 -10.47 -0.14
C SER A 62 11.86 -10.75 -1.05
N TRP A 63 10.69 -10.16 -0.76
CA TRP A 63 9.54 -10.25 -1.66
C TRP A 63 9.74 -9.57 -3.01
N PHE A 64 10.76 -8.71 -3.14
CA PHE A 64 11.10 -8.11 -4.44
C PHE A 64 11.45 -9.16 -5.49
N ASP A 65 11.96 -10.31 -5.06
CA ASP A 65 12.30 -11.43 -5.95
C ASP A 65 11.06 -12.20 -6.43
N GLU A 66 9.91 -11.98 -5.79
CA GLU A 66 8.61 -12.49 -6.26
C GLU A 66 8.06 -11.70 -7.45
N VAL A 67 8.59 -10.50 -7.70
CA VAL A 67 8.20 -9.64 -8.82
C VAL A 67 8.88 -10.16 -10.09
N GLU A 68 8.10 -10.74 -10.99
CA GLU A 68 8.60 -11.39 -12.21
C GLU A 68 8.83 -10.45 -13.39
N THR A 69 8.43 -9.18 -13.28
CA THR A 69 8.69 -8.17 -14.30
C THR A 69 10.10 -7.65 -14.19
N SER A 70 10.65 -7.20 -15.32
CA SER A 70 11.91 -6.46 -15.29
C SER A 70 11.74 -5.15 -14.49
N PRO A 71 12.79 -4.64 -13.85
CA PRO A 71 12.71 -3.35 -13.17
C PRO A 71 12.24 -2.21 -14.08
N GLU A 72 12.56 -2.29 -15.37
CA GLU A 72 12.20 -1.29 -16.37
C GLU A 72 10.71 -1.32 -16.76
N ASP A 73 10.04 -2.46 -16.59
CA ASP A 73 8.58 -2.57 -16.81
C ASP A 73 7.77 -1.87 -15.71
N GLY A 74 8.43 -1.61 -14.59
CA GLY A 74 7.88 -0.90 -13.45
C GLY A 74 7.05 -1.78 -12.51
N LEU A 75 6.99 -1.35 -11.28
CA LEU A 75 6.14 -1.90 -10.22
C LEU A 75 5.24 -0.79 -9.69
N PHE A 76 3.95 -1.05 -9.55
CA PHE A 76 3.05 -0.14 -8.84
C PHE A 76 2.54 -0.81 -7.57
N VAL A 77 2.83 -0.20 -6.42
CA VAL A 77 2.44 -0.68 -5.10
C VAL A 77 1.20 0.07 -4.64
N ILE A 78 0.22 -0.66 -4.12
CA ILE A 78 -0.96 -0.09 -3.46
C ILE A 78 -0.91 -0.55 -2.00
N SER A 79 -0.94 0.40 -1.07
CA SER A 79 -0.92 0.14 0.36
C SER A 79 -2.03 0.91 1.06
N GLY A 80 -3.06 0.20 1.51
CA GLY A 80 -4.19 0.78 2.23
C GLY A 80 -4.21 0.32 3.69
N GLY A 81 -4.26 1.27 4.65
CA GLY A 81 -4.37 0.98 6.07
C GLY A 81 -3.15 0.32 6.71
N VAL A 82 -1.97 0.40 6.11
CA VAL A 82 -0.76 -0.29 6.58
C VAL A 82 0.29 0.67 7.09
N LEU A 83 0.76 1.57 6.22
CA LEU A 83 1.97 2.38 6.50
C LEU A 83 1.79 3.35 7.67
N MET A 84 0.57 3.74 7.96
CA MET A 84 0.25 4.64 9.07
C MET A 84 0.73 4.13 10.44
N TYR A 85 0.90 2.82 10.61
CA TYR A 85 1.31 2.22 11.89
C TYR A 85 2.83 2.18 12.10
N PHE A 86 3.62 2.61 11.12
CA PHE A 86 5.08 2.52 11.16
C PHE A 86 5.72 3.91 11.25
N ASP A 87 6.91 3.95 11.83
CA ASP A 87 7.68 5.18 11.94
C ASP A 87 8.31 5.60 10.61
N ASP A 88 8.76 6.84 10.56
CA ASP A 88 9.36 7.45 9.38
C ASP A 88 10.56 6.68 8.84
N GLU A 89 11.42 6.16 9.71
CA GLU A 89 12.64 5.45 9.29
C GLU A 89 12.31 4.10 8.66
N THR A 90 11.33 3.39 9.21
CA THR A 90 10.84 2.13 8.64
C THR A 90 10.23 2.34 7.26
N VAL A 91 9.35 3.34 7.11
CA VAL A 91 8.71 3.66 5.83
C VAL A 91 9.71 4.18 4.81
N LYS A 92 10.67 5.01 5.24
CA LYS A 92 11.77 5.49 4.40
C LYS A 92 12.62 4.36 3.86
N GLY A 93 12.95 3.38 4.71
CA GLY A 93 13.69 2.18 4.30
C GLY A 93 13.01 1.45 3.15
N LEU A 94 11.70 1.20 3.26
CA LEU A 94 10.90 0.58 2.21
C LEU A 94 10.88 1.43 0.93
N PHE A 95 10.59 2.72 1.03
CA PHE A 95 10.46 3.59 -0.15
C PHE A 95 11.79 3.75 -0.89
N THR A 96 12.89 3.87 -0.19
CA THR A 96 14.22 3.95 -0.81
C THR A 96 14.63 2.64 -1.48
N ALA A 97 14.29 1.51 -0.86
CA ALA A 97 14.55 0.18 -1.45
C ALA A 97 13.70 -0.03 -2.72
N LEU A 98 12.42 0.34 -2.71
CA LEU A 98 11.54 0.30 -3.88
C LEU A 98 12.09 1.17 -5.02
N ALA A 99 12.45 2.42 -4.74
CA ALA A 99 12.99 3.35 -5.74
C ALA A 99 14.31 2.85 -6.36
N ALA A 100 15.15 2.20 -5.57
CA ALA A 100 16.40 1.63 -6.04
C ALA A 100 16.20 0.37 -6.91
N ARG A 101 15.25 -0.49 -6.54
CA ARG A 101 15.03 -1.78 -7.19
C ARG A 101 14.16 -1.69 -8.44
N PHE A 102 13.18 -0.75 -8.45
CA PHE A 102 12.17 -0.60 -9.50
C PHE A 102 12.11 0.85 -9.99
N PRO A 103 13.13 1.32 -10.73
CA PRO A 103 13.15 2.68 -11.28
C PRO A 103 11.95 2.89 -12.21
N GLY A 104 11.26 4.02 -12.06
CA GLY A 104 10.03 4.30 -12.81
C GLY A 104 8.76 3.69 -12.23
N GLY A 105 8.87 2.89 -11.17
CA GLY A 105 7.74 2.39 -10.41
C GLY A 105 7.02 3.47 -9.59
N GLY A 106 5.98 3.09 -8.89
CA GLY A 106 5.21 4.00 -8.04
C GLY A 106 4.59 3.31 -6.84
N ILE A 107 4.22 4.11 -5.84
CA ILE A 107 3.45 3.67 -4.69
C ILE A 107 2.30 4.63 -4.43
N CYS A 108 1.11 4.09 -4.18
CA CYS A 108 -0.05 4.81 -3.69
C CYS A 108 -0.42 4.27 -2.31
N PHE A 109 -0.60 5.16 -1.36
CA PHE A 109 -0.94 4.78 0.01
C PHE A 109 -1.77 5.86 0.68
N ASP A 110 -2.49 5.48 1.71
CA ASP A 110 -3.22 6.39 2.57
C ASP A 110 -2.33 6.95 3.68
N ALA A 111 -2.54 8.22 4.01
CA ALA A 111 -1.83 8.90 5.07
C ALA A 111 -2.72 9.94 5.76
N GLU A 112 -2.40 10.26 6.99
CA GLU A 112 -3.11 11.25 7.79
C GLU A 112 -2.17 12.40 8.18
N ASN A 113 -2.73 13.61 8.26
CA ASN A 113 -2.06 14.73 8.90
C ASN A 113 -2.06 14.58 10.43
N GLN A 114 -1.38 15.45 11.16
CA GLN A 114 -1.28 15.39 12.62
C GLN A 114 -2.66 15.31 13.30
N ALA A 115 -3.61 16.13 12.86
CA ALA A 115 -4.95 16.13 13.46
C ALA A 115 -5.74 14.83 13.19
N GLY A 116 -5.58 14.25 12.00
CA GLY A 116 -6.11 12.93 11.65
C GLY A 116 -5.51 11.83 12.52
N THR A 117 -4.19 11.78 12.58
CA THR A 117 -3.44 10.81 13.39
C THR A 117 -3.83 10.86 14.88
N ASP A 118 -3.96 12.06 15.44
CA ASP A 118 -4.40 12.24 16.84
C ASP A 118 -5.82 11.69 17.07
N LYS A 119 -6.71 11.91 16.10
CA LYS A 119 -8.09 11.38 16.15
C LYS A 119 -8.09 9.86 16.02
N SER A 120 -7.36 9.30 15.08
CA SER A 120 -7.25 7.84 14.87
C SER A 120 -6.66 7.17 16.12
N ASN A 121 -5.62 7.72 16.71
CA ASN A 121 -5.04 7.20 17.96
C ASN A 121 -6.02 7.21 19.12
N LYS A 122 -6.85 8.26 19.28
CA LYS A 122 -7.91 8.28 20.30
C LYS A 122 -8.98 7.20 20.07
N VAL A 123 -9.29 6.88 18.80
CA VAL A 123 -10.25 5.81 18.48
C VAL A 123 -9.65 4.45 18.80
N LEU A 124 -8.40 4.22 18.42
CA LEU A 124 -7.68 2.97 18.74
C LEU A 124 -7.62 2.75 20.25
N GLU A 125 -7.22 3.76 21.02
CA GLU A 125 -7.16 3.68 22.48
C GLU A 125 -8.53 3.33 23.11
N LYS A 126 -9.61 4.00 22.66
CA LYS A 126 -10.97 3.72 23.16
C LYS A 126 -11.46 2.31 22.83
N SER A 127 -11.01 1.73 21.73
CA SER A 127 -11.31 0.35 21.33
C SER A 127 -10.46 -0.70 22.05
N GLY A 128 -9.51 -0.28 22.90
CA GLY A 128 -8.57 -1.18 23.58
C GLY A 128 -7.45 -1.68 22.67
N ASN A 129 -7.30 -1.11 21.48
CA ASN A 129 -6.21 -1.44 20.59
C ASN A 129 -4.91 -0.76 21.05
N THR A 130 -3.82 -1.53 21.15
CA THR A 130 -2.52 -1.04 21.61
C THR A 130 -1.66 -0.45 20.46
N ASN A 131 -2.06 -0.65 19.20
CA ASN A 131 -1.38 -0.07 18.06
C ASN A 131 -1.57 1.45 18.03
N LYS A 132 -0.61 2.13 17.43
CA LYS A 132 -0.66 3.58 17.23
C LYS A 132 -0.34 3.93 15.79
N CYS A 133 -1.01 4.94 15.27
CA CYS A 133 -0.62 5.58 14.03
C CYS A 133 0.60 6.47 14.33
N LEU A 134 1.68 6.27 13.58
CA LEU A 134 2.98 6.91 13.78
C LEU A 134 3.37 7.79 12.58
N LEU A 135 3.01 7.39 11.37
CA LEU A 135 3.31 8.13 10.15
C LEU A 135 2.39 9.34 10.02
N VAL A 136 2.92 10.53 10.27
CA VAL A 136 2.20 11.81 10.08
C VAL A 136 2.65 12.45 8.77
N VAL A 137 1.71 12.88 7.93
CA VAL A 137 1.98 13.53 6.64
C VAL A 137 1.16 14.81 6.52
N ASP A 138 1.70 15.92 7.03
CA ASP A 138 1.06 17.24 6.88
C ASP A 138 1.31 17.85 5.48
N ASP A 139 2.49 17.57 4.91
CA ASP A 139 2.90 18.00 3.57
C ASP A 139 3.79 16.90 2.96
N ALA A 140 3.26 16.20 2.01
CA ALA A 140 3.92 15.03 1.41
C ALA A 140 5.23 15.40 0.70
N GLU A 141 5.26 16.53 -0.03
CA GLU A 141 6.46 16.97 -0.73
C GLU A 141 7.59 17.32 0.25
N LYS A 142 7.29 18.07 1.31
CA LYS A 142 8.27 18.41 2.34
C LYS A 142 8.76 17.19 3.11
N LYS A 143 7.87 16.21 3.36
CA LYS A 143 8.21 15.02 4.12
C LYS A 143 9.06 14.06 3.31
N PHE A 144 8.61 13.69 2.11
CA PHE A 144 9.20 12.59 1.37
C PHE A 144 10.35 13.01 0.43
N ARG A 145 10.35 14.23 -0.11
CA ARG A 145 11.41 14.69 -1.01
C ARG A 145 12.82 14.55 -0.43
N PRO A 146 13.07 14.88 0.87
CA PRO A 146 14.39 14.73 1.46
C PRO A 146 14.84 13.29 1.66
N TRP A 147 13.96 12.29 1.49
CA TRP A 147 14.29 10.89 1.75
C TRP A 147 15.13 10.27 0.64
N SER A 148 14.96 10.71 -0.61
CA SER A 148 15.75 10.20 -1.73
C SER A 148 15.71 11.15 -2.93
N GLU A 149 16.86 11.32 -3.60
CA GLU A 149 16.97 12.02 -4.88
C GLU A 149 16.30 11.23 -6.04
N ASN A 150 16.10 9.93 -5.85
CA ASN A 150 15.46 9.06 -6.83
C ASN A 150 13.94 9.17 -6.85
N PHE A 151 13.33 9.92 -5.92
CA PHE A 151 11.88 10.10 -5.94
C PHE A 151 11.45 11.05 -7.05
N GLY A 152 10.58 10.55 -7.92
CA GLY A 152 9.96 11.30 -9.01
C GLY A 152 8.87 12.26 -8.51
N THR A 153 7.74 12.26 -9.19
CA THR A 153 6.60 13.11 -8.83
C THR A 153 5.92 12.60 -7.56
N ILE A 154 5.68 13.52 -6.62
CA ILE A 154 4.87 13.29 -5.42
C ILE A 154 3.53 14.00 -5.65
N THR A 155 2.43 13.27 -5.54
CA THR A 155 1.08 13.80 -5.74
C THR A 155 0.21 13.47 -4.54
N THR A 156 -0.57 14.44 -4.06
CA THR A 156 -1.51 14.28 -2.97
C THR A 156 -2.95 14.37 -3.51
N PHE A 157 -3.80 13.48 -3.06
CA PHE A 157 -5.23 13.48 -3.35
C PHE A 157 -6.00 13.78 -2.07
N ASP A 158 -6.53 14.99 -1.94
CA ASP A 158 -7.26 15.43 -0.74
C ASP A 158 -8.68 14.83 -0.61
N LYS A 159 -9.16 14.19 -1.65
CA LYS A 159 -10.49 13.58 -1.68
C LYS A 159 -10.40 12.18 -2.24
N LEU A 160 -10.89 11.21 -1.49
CA LEU A 160 -11.22 9.90 -2.04
C LEU A 160 -12.31 10.11 -3.12
N PRO A 161 -12.01 9.83 -4.41
CA PRO A 161 -12.98 10.05 -5.47
C PRO A 161 -14.22 9.19 -5.19
N ASP A 162 -15.43 9.75 -5.35
CA ASP A 162 -16.76 9.11 -5.36
C ASP A 162 -17.09 8.03 -4.30
N TYR A 163 -16.08 7.37 -3.74
CA TYR A 163 -16.25 6.34 -2.73
C TYR A 163 -16.93 6.87 -1.45
N VAL A 164 -16.51 8.04 -0.97
CA VAL A 164 -17.09 8.67 0.21
C VAL A 164 -18.53 9.11 -0.07
N ASN A 165 -18.84 9.52 -1.29
CA ASN A 165 -20.19 9.89 -1.69
C ASN A 165 -21.12 8.67 -1.80
N LYS A 166 -20.60 7.54 -2.26
CA LYS A 166 -21.32 6.25 -2.26
C LYS A 166 -21.55 5.72 -0.84
N ALA A 167 -20.54 5.80 0.04
CA ALA A 167 -20.70 5.37 1.44
C ALA A 167 -21.74 6.18 2.20
N LYS A 168 -21.92 7.47 1.91
CA LYS A 168 -22.98 8.31 2.49
C LYS A 168 -24.39 7.96 2.03
N SER A 169 -24.53 7.20 0.97
CA SER A 169 -25.82 6.80 0.40
C SER A 169 -26.31 5.42 0.86
N ILE A 170 -25.52 4.71 1.68
CA ILE A 170 -25.93 3.43 2.26
C ILE A 170 -26.70 3.74 3.55
N PRO A 171 -28.01 3.50 3.61
CA PRO A 171 -28.76 3.64 4.87
C PRO A 171 -28.33 2.54 5.84
N PHE A 172 -28.05 2.92 7.07
CA PHE A 172 -27.86 2.01 8.18
C PHE A 172 -29.18 1.51 8.70
#